data_e4d1c5fab647fe13d5f069487140ac70
#
_entry.id   e4d1c5fab647fe13d5f069487140ac70
#
_cell.length_a   1.000
_cell.length_b   1.000
_cell.length_c   1.000
_cell.angle_alpha   90.00
_cell.angle_beta   90.00
_cell.angle_gamma   90.00
#
_symmetry.space_group_name_H-M   'P 1'
#
loop_
_entity.id
_entity.type
_entity.pdbx_description
1 polymer ?
#
loop_
_entity_poly.entity_id
_entity_poly.type
_entity_poly.pdbx_seq_one_letter_code
_entity_poly.pdbx_strand_id
1 'polypeptide(L)'
;MNDESLVVEGKATPRGRFPHVKVAGDLVFVSGTSSRRPDNTFAGASADALGVTNLDIEAQTRAVIENIRDVLTAVDCTLDDLVQVTAYLVSMNDFGGYNRVWAEYFDATGPTRTTVAVHQLPHPHLLIEIQAVAVRRPGRTARENS
;
A
#
# COMPACT_ATOMS: atom_id res chain seq x y z
N MET A 1 -13.15 -13.45 -20.51
CA MET A 1 -12.14 -13.01 -19.53
C MET A 1 -12.79 -12.92 -18.17
N ASN A 2 -12.19 -13.53 -17.17
CA ASN A 2 -12.80 -13.60 -15.84
C ASN A 2 -12.17 -12.57 -14.93
N ASP A 3 -13.03 -11.82 -14.23
CA ASP A 3 -12.57 -11.00 -13.13
C ASP A 3 -12.17 -11.89 -11.96
N GLU A 4 -11.22 -11.43 -11.18
CA GLU A 4 -10.69 -12.18 -10.06
C GLU A 4 -10.50 -11.26 -8.86
N SER A 5 -11.05 -11.66 -7.72
CA SER A 5 -10.88 -10.94 -6.45
C SER A 5 -10.16 -11.85 -5.48
N LEU A 6 -9.11 -11.32 -4.84
CA LEU A 6 -8.26 -12.11 -3.96
C LEU A 6 -8.12 -11.50 -2.57
N VAL A 7 -8.31 -12.36 -1.56
CA VAL A 7 -7.79 -12.09 -0.21
C VAL A 7 -6.46 -12.81 -0.14
N VAL A 8 -5.37 -12.04 -0.08
CA VAL A 8 -4.01 -12.60 -0.17
C VAL A 8 -3.63 -13.24 1.16
N GLU A 9 -3.29 -14.52 1.10
CA GLU A 9 -2.86 -15.26 2.28
C GLU A 9 -1.55 -14.69 2.83
N GLY A 10 -1.43 -14.65 4.16
CA GLY A 10 -0.23 -14.13 4.82
C GLY A 10 -0.21 -12.62 5.02
N LYS A 11 -1.19 -11.91 4.47
CA LYS A 11 -1.33 -10.46 4.72
C LYS A 11 -2.40 -10.24 5.79
N ALA A 12 -2.41 -9.03 6.37
CA ALA A 12 -3.42 -8.66 7.36
C ALA A 12 -4.81 -8.85 6.77
N THR A 13 -5.67 -9.58 7.47
CA THR A 13 -7.04 -9.86 7.00
C THR A 13 -7.82 -8.54 6.86
N PRO A 14 -8.51 -8.34 5.73
CA PRO A 14 -9.33 -7.13 5.56
C PRO A 14 -10.36 -7.00 6.69
N ARG A 15 -10.50 -5.78 7.20
CA ARG A 15 -11.49 -5.48 8.26
C ARG A 15 -12.82 -5.08 7.65
N GLY A 16 -13.35 -5.92 6.80
CA GLY A 16 -14.60 -5.74 6.10
C GLY A 16 -14.71 -6.77 5.00
N ARG A 17 -15.81 -6.75 4.28
CA ARG A 17 -16.06 -7.73 3.22
C ARG A 17 -15.54 -7.20 1.89
N PHE A 18 -14.22 -7.18 1.73
CA PHE A 18 -13.58 -6.74 0.49
C PHE A 18 -12.25 -7.47 0.28
N PRO A 19 -11.79 -7.61 -0.97
CA PRO A 19 -10.50 -8.26 -1.26
C PRO A 19 -9.34 -7.30 -1.08
N HIS A 20 -8.12 -7.84 -1.02
CA HIS A 20 -6.91 -7.02 -1.10
C HIS A 20 -6.71 -6.47 -2.50
N VAL A 21 -7.11 -7.24 -3.51
CA VAL A 21 -6.85 -6.92 -4.92
C VAL A 21 -7.95 -7.48 -5.79
N LYS A 22 -8.27 -6.73 -6.85
CA LYS A 22 -9.19 -7.20 -7.88
C LYS A 22 -8.56 -7.02 -9.25
N VAL A 23 -8.56 -8.07 -10.04
CA VAL A 23 -8.13 -8.03 -11.44
C VAL A 23 -9.38 -7.97 -12.30
N ALA A 24 -9.43 -6.97 -13.19
CA ALA A 24 -10.51 -6.79 -14.13
C ALA A 24 -9.90 -6.51 -15.50
N GLY A 25 -9.93 -7.51 -16.40
CA GLY A 25 -9.20 -7.43 -17.65
C GLY A 25 -7.70 -7.35 -17.38
N ASP A 26 -7.06 -6.34 -17.92
CA ASP A 26 -5.63 -6.09 -17.68
C ASP A 26 -5.38 -5.15 -16.50
N LEU A 27 -6.44 -4.63 -15.88
CA LEU A 27 -6.32 -3.71 -14.77
C LEU A 27 -6.31 -4.45 -13.44
N VAL A 28 -5.47 -3.97 -12.54
CA VAL A 28 -5.31 -4.52 -11.20
C VAL A 28 -5.59 -3.41 -10.21
N PHE A 29 -6.59 -3.59 -9.38
CA PHE A 29 -7.02 -2.62 -8.38
C PHE A 29 -6.61 -3.10 -7.00
N VAL A 30 -5.75 -2.34 -6.33
CA VAL A 30 -5.31 -2.67 -4.97
C VAL A 30 -6.12 -1.82 -4.00
N SER A 31 -6.80 -2.46 -3.07
CA SER A 31 -7.56 -1.77 -2.03
C SER A 31 -6.66 -0.89 -1.19
N GLY A 32 -7.23 0.11 -0.55
CA GLY A 32 -6.50 0.96 0.39
C GLY A 32 -5.69 0.09 1.36
N THR A 33 -4.39 0.35 1.42
CA THR A 33 -3.42 -0.49 2.14
C THR A 33 -2.70 0.36 3.18
N SER A 34 -2.62 -0.15 4.40
CA SER A 34 -1.93 0.50 5.51
C SER A 34 -0.69 -0.28 5.92
N SER A 35 -0.05 0.15 7.01
CA SER A 35 1.11 -0.54 7.57
C SER A 35 0.73 -1.70 8.50
N ARG A 36 -0.54 -2.11 8.53
CA ARG A 36 -1.01 -3.15 9.43
C ARG A 36 -0.38 -4.50 9.09
N ARG A 37 0.05 -5.20 10.14
CA ARG A 37 0.62 -6.56 10.03
C ARG A 37 -0.46 -7.61 10.25
N PRO A 38 -0.21 -8.88 9.86
CA PRO A 38 -1.18 -9.96 10.10
C PRO A 38 -1.59 -10.15 11.55
N ASP A 39 -0.74 -9.79 12.51
CA ASP A 39 -1.05 -9.88 13.93
C ASP A 39 -1.82 -8.66 14.46
N ASN A 40 -2.24 -7.76 13.57
CA ASN A 40 -2.97 -6.52 13.87
C ASN A 40 -2.14 -5.44 14.57
N THR A 41 -0.82 -5.58 14.62
CA THR A 41 0.05 -4.46 14.97
C THR A 41 0.35 -3.63 13.73
N PHE A 42 0.93 -2.45 13.93
CA PHE A 42 1.21 -1.51 12.83
C PHE A 42 2.71 -1.22 12.80
N ALA A 43 3.35 -1.41 11.64
CA ALA A 43 4.69 -0.90 11.46
C ALA A 43 4.66 0.62 11.61
N GLY A 44 5.68 1.19 12.23
CA GLY A 44 5.73 2.63 12.44
C GLY A 44 4.80 3.15 13.53
N ALA A 45 4.33 2.27 14.42
CA ALA A 45 3.56 2.67 15.59
C ALA A 45 4.03 1.84 16.77
N SER A 46 4.59 2.50 17.77
CA SER A 46 5.08 1.82 18.99
C SER A 46 4.64 2.62 20.22
N ALA A 47 4.44 1.93 21.33
CA ALA A 47 4.13 2.56 22.61
C ALA A 47 5.31 2.35 23.56
N ASP A 48 5.66 3.38 24.32
CA ASP A 48 6.70 3.27 25.34
C ASP A 48 6.11 2.71 26.65
N ALA A 49 6.95 2.61 27.68
CA ALA A 49 6.56 2.06 28.98
C ALA A 49 5.46 2.89 29.68
N LEU A 50 5.27 4.13 29.27
CA LEU A 50 4.25 5.02 29.82
C LEU A 50 2.99 5.04 28.97
N GLY A 51 2.95 4.27 27.87
CA GLY A 51 1.82 4.21 26.96
C GLY A 51 1.78 5.34 25.95
N VAL A 52 2.86 6.15 25.85
CA VAL A 52 2.94 7.20 24.84
C VAL A 52 3.26 6.55 23.49
N THR A 53 2.43 6.84 22.49
CA THR A 53 2.56 6.26 21.16
C THR A 53 3.48 7.11 20.29
N ASN A 54 4.45 6.46 19.66
CA ASN A 54 5.33 7.04 18.64
C ASN A 54 4.85 6.59 17.27
N LEU A 55 4.57 7.56 16.40
CA LEU A 55 4.13 7.29 15.02
C LEU A 55 5.22 7.78 14.07
N ASP A 56 5.67 6.89 13.18
CA ASP A 56 6.79 7.14 12.28
C ASP A 56 6.29 7.06 10.83
N ILE A 57 6.17 8.21 10.17
CA ILE A 57 5.68 8.26 8.80
C ILE A 57 6.57 7.51 7.81
N GLU A 58 7.89 7.55 7.99
CA GLU A 58 8.79 6.86 7.06
C GLU A 58 8.65 5.35 7.17
N ALA A 59 8.60 4.84 8.40
CA ALA A 59 8.40 3.41 8.62
C ALA A 59 7.03 2.96 8.12
N GLN A 60 5.97 3.75 8.35
CA GLN A 60 4.65 3.42 7.85
C GLN A 60 4.59 3.43 6.33
N THR A 61 5.17 4.45 5.69
CA THR A 61 5.18 4.54 4.22
C THR A 61 5.91 3.35 3.61
N ARG A 62 7.06 2.99 4.16
CA ARG A 62 7.82 1.84 3.66
C ARG A 62 7.03 0.55 3.78
N ALA A 63 6.39 0.34 4.91
CA ALA A 63 5.58 -0.85 5.13
C ALA A 63 4.37 -0.91 4.20
N VAL A 64 3.72 0.23 3.93
CA VAL A 64 2.59 0.29 3.00
C VAL A 64 3.02 -0.11 1.59
N ILE A 65 4.13 0.46 1.11
CA ILE A 65 4.62 0.14 -0.25
C ILE A 65 5.01 -1.34 -0.34
N GLU A 66 5.63 -1.89 0.69
CA GLU A 66 5.99 -3.31 0.69
C GLU A 66 4.77 -4.22 0.78
N ASN A 67 3.74 -3.83 1.53
CA ASN A 67 2.48 -4.56 1.54
C ASN A 67 1.82 -4.57 0.15
N ILE A 68 1.85 -3.43 -0.55
CA ILE A 68 1.33 -3.34 -1.92
C ILE A 68 2.15 -4.26 -2.85
N ARG A 69 3.46 -4.27 -2.72
CA ARG A 69 4.32 -5.16 -3.52
C ARG A 69 3.93 -6.61 -3.32
N ASP A 70 3.71 -7.03 -2.07
CA ASP A 70 3.33 -8.41 -1.77
C ASP A 70 1.98 -8.77 -2.40
N VAL A 71 1.01 -7.85 -2.31
CA VAL A 71 -0.31 -8.04 -2.91
C VAL A 71 -0.20 -8.15 -4.43
N LEU A 72 0.60 -7.30 -5.06
CA LEU A 72 0.82 -7.34 -6.51
C LEU A 72 1.47 -8.66 -6.94
N THR A 73 2.41 -9.17 -6.15
CA THR A 73 3.06 -10.44 -6.44
C THR A 73 2.05 -11.59 -6.54
N ALA A 74 0.99 -11.54 -5.73
CA ALA A 74 -0.05 -12.58 -5.75
C ALA A 74 -0.84 -12.61 -7.07
N VAL A 75 -0.75 -11.57 -7.89
CA VAL A 75 -1.41 -11.49 -9.19
C VAL A 75 -0.42 -11.27 -10.33
N ASP A 76 0.84 -11.72 -10.14
CA ASP A 76 1.90 -11.68 -11.14
C ASP A 76 2.26 -10.27 -11.60
N CYS A 77 2.21 -9.31 -10.69
CA CYS A 77 2.62 -7.94 -10.93
C CYS A 77 3.76 -7.54 -10.00
N THR A 78 4.45 -6.45 -10.35
CA THR A 78 5.47 -5.83 -9.53
C THR A 78 5.14 -4.35 -9.34
N LEU A 79 5.93 -3.64 -8.54
CA LEU A 79 5.77 -2.20 -8.37
C LEU A 79 5.93 -1.44 -9.70
N ASP A 80 6.70 -1.99 -10.64
CA ASP A 80 6.88 -1.37 -11.97
C ASP A 80 5.60 -1.37 -12.80
N ASP A 81 4.62 -2.19 -12.43
CA ASP A 81 3.33 -2.26 -13.12
C ASP A 81 2.34 -1.21 -12.63
N LEU A 82 2.64 -0.50 -11.56
CA LEU A 82 1.78 0.55 -11.03
C LEU A 82 1.67 1.69 -12.03
N VAL A 83 0.45 2.17 -12.24
CA VAL A 83 0.18 3.30 -13.14
C VAL A 83 -0.44 4.48 -12.42
N GLN A 84 -1.13 4.25 -11.30
CA GLN A 84 -1.79 5.32 -10.56
C GLN A 84 -1.79 4.98 -9.07
N VAL A 85 -1.46 5.98 -8.26
CA VAL A 85 -1.45 5.86 -6.80
C VAL A 85 -2.14 7.06 -6.20
N THR A 86 -2.99 6.81 -5.21
CA THR A 86 -3.56 7.85 -4.36
C THR A 86 -3.12 7.57 -2.92
N ALA A 87 -2.45 8.55 -2.32
CA ALA A 87 -1.99 8.48 -0.95
C ALA A 87 -2.85 9.38 -0.06
N TYR A 88 -3.29 8.84 1.05
CA TYR A 88 -4.11 9.52 2.05
C TYR A 88 -3.28 9.72 3.29
N LEU A 89 -3.01 10.97 3.67
CA LEU A 89 -2.27 11.33 4.88
C LEU A 89 -3.22 11.97 5.88
N VAL A 90 -3.00 11.76 7.17
CA VAL A 90 -3.78 12.47 8.18
C VAL A 90 -3.20 13.86 8.47
N SER A 91 -1.97 14.14 8.02
CA SER A 91 -1.34 15.45 8.20
C SER A 91 -0.33 15.70 7.08
N MET A 92 -0.36 16.89 6.49
CA MET A 92 0.65 17.30 5.52
C MET A 92 2.01 17.62 6.16
N ASN A 93 2.09 17.64 7.50
CA ASN A 93 3.38 17.66 8.17
C ASN A 93 4.21 16.42 7.86
N ASP A 94 3.55 15.33 7.46
CA ASP A 94 4.21 14.07 7.10
C ASP A 94 4.64 14.01 5.63
N PHE A 95 4.33 15.04 4.84
CA PHE A 95 4.59 15.02 3.40
C PHE A 95 6.07 14.81 3.08
N GLY A 96 6.97 15.48 3.80
CA GLY A 96 8.41 15.34 3.59
C GLY A 96 8.93 13.93 3.85
N GLY A 97 8.52 13.31 4.95
CA GLY A 97 8.93 11.95 5.28
C GLY A 97 8.38 10.92 4.30
N TYR A 98 7.12 11.08 3.92
CA TYR A 98 6.48 10.27 2.89
C TYR A 98 7.23 10.40 1.55
N ASN A 99 7.59 11.61 1.13
CA ASN A 99 8.33 11.82 -0.12
C ASN A 99 9.72 11.17 -0.09
N ARG A 100 10.41 11.22 1.04
CA ARG A 100 11.74 10.59 1.15
C ARG A 100 11.67 9.10 0.91
N VAL A 101 10.70 8.42 1.51
CA VAL A 101 10.53 6.97 1.33
C VAL A 101 10.03 6.65 -0.07
N TRP A 102 9.10 7.45 -0.61
CA TRP A 102 8.61 7.27 -1.98
C TRP A 102 9.77 7.22 -2.96
N ALA A 103 10.76 8.13 -2.81
CA ALA A 103 11.91 8.20 -3.69
C ALA A 103 12.86 6.98 -3.56
N GLU A 104 12.72 6.17 -2.52
CA GLU A 104 13.46 4.91 -2.42
C GLU A 104 12.93 3.85 -3.40
N TYR A 105 11.68 3.99 -3.86
CA TYR A 105 11.01 2.98 -4.69
C TYR A 105 10.68 3.46 -6.10
N PHE A 106 10.48 4.76 -6.28
CA PHE A 106 9.95 5.31 -7.53
C PHE A 106 10.71 6.55 -7.96
N ASP A 107 10.69 6.80 -9.28
CA ASP A 107 11.21 8.03 -9.89
C ASP A 107 10.15 8.63 -10.81
N ALA A 108 10.56 9.55 -11.69
CA ALA A 108 9.63 10.24 -12.58
C ALA A 108 9.00 9.34 -13.66
N THR A 109 9.48 8.11 -13.81
CA THR A 109 8.89 7.12 -14.73
C THR A 109 7.92 6.18 -14.03
N GLY A 110 7.72 6.35 -12.73
CA GLY A 110 6.78 5.56 -11.94
C GLY A 110 5.32 5.95 -12.15
N PRO A 111 4.44 5.52 -11.24
CA PRO A 111 3.01 5.81 -11.37
C PRO A 111 2.70 7.30 -11.19
N THR A 112 1.58 7.72 -11.76
CA THR A 112 1.02 9.01 -11.35
C THR A 112 0.65 8.96 -9.87
N ARG A 113 0.73 10.10 -9.19
CA ARG A 113 0.50 10.15 -7.75
C ARG A 113 -0.35 11.35 -7.37
N THR A 114 -1.39 11.13 -6.59
CA THR A 114 -2.16 12.17 -5.94
C THR A 114 -2.06 11.97 -4.44
N THR A 115 -1.80 13.04 -3.71
CA THR A 115 -1.70 13.00 -2.26
C THR A 115 -2.69 13.99 -1.67
N VAL A 116 -3.52 13.52 -0.74
CA VAL A 116 -4.52 14.34 -0.06
C VAL A 116 -4.45 14.11 1.44
N ALA A 117 -4.86 15.12 2.21
CA ALA A 117 -5.03 14.99 3.65
C ALA A 117 -6.48 14.58 3.92
N VAL A 118 -6.66 13.67 4.86
CA VAL A 118 -7.98 13.21 5.31
C VAL A 118 -8.11 13.42 6.80
N HIS A 119 -9.37 13.49 7.27
CA HIS A 119 -9.63 13.72 8.69
C HIS A 119 -9.16 12.54 9.56
N GLN A 120 -9.45 11.31 9.12
CA GLN A 120 -9.12 10.08 9.84
C GLN A 120 -8.83 8.95 8.86
N LEU A 121 -8.08 7.98 9.32
CA LEU A 121 -7.95 6.66 8.70
C LEU A 121 -8.58 5.62 9.62
N PRO A 122 -8.77 4.36 9.17
CA PRO A 122 -9.50 3.36 9.96
C PRO A 122 -8.90 2.98 11.32
N HIS A 123 -7.76 3.55 11.68
CA HIS A 123 -7.18 3.35 13.01
C HIS A 123 -6.40 4.60 13.40
N PRO A 124 -6.46 5.03 14.67
CA PRO A 124 -5.80 6.27 15.11
C PRO A 124 -4.27 6.24 15.04
N HIS A 125 -3.66 5.06 14.95
CA HIS A 125 -2.20 4.95 14.78
C HIS A 125 -1.76 5.06 13.32
N LEU A 126 -2.67 5.12 12.37
CA LEU A 126 -2.32 5.21 10.96
C LEU A 126 -2.10 6.66 10.55
N LEU A 127 -0.95 6.93 9.95
CA LEU A 127 -0.60 8.22 9.37
C LEU A 127 -0.83 8.24 7.86
N ILE A 128 -0.86 7.07 7.22
CA ILE A 128 -0.90 6.94 5.77
C ILE A 128 -1.66 5.68 5.36
N GLU A 129 -2.38 5.79 4.24
CA GLU A 129 -2.96 4.68 3.52
C GLU A 129 -2.80 4.96 2.04
N ILE A 130 -2.55 3.92 1.24
CA ILE A 130 -2.35 4.07 -0.20
C ILE A 130 -3.28 3.12 -0.95
N GLN A 131 -3.90 3.66 -1.99
CA GLN A 131 -4.71 2.94 -2.98
C GLN A 131 -3.97 2.98 -4.31
N ALA A 132 -3.99 1.89 -5.07
CA ALA A 132 -3.19 1.79 -6.27
C ALA A 132 -3.90 1.06 -7.40
N VAL A 133 -3.50 1.40 -8.63
CA VAL A 133 -3.93 0.71 -9.85
C VAL A 133 -2.68 0.29 -10.62
N ALA A 134 -2.67 -0.96 -11.07
CA ALA A 134 -1.59 -1.49 -11.89
C ALA A 134 -2.14 -2.07 -13.19
N VAL A 135 -1.25 -2.31 -14.16
CA VAL A 135 -1.59 -2.99 -15.40
C VAL A 135 -0.83 -4.31 -15.45
N ARG A 136 -1.57 -5.41 -15.58
CA ARG A 136 -0.98 -6.74 -15.73
C ARG A 136 -0.79 -7.02 -17.21
N ARG A 137 0.47 -7.19 -17.62
CA ARG A 137 0.78 -7.36 -19.04
C ARG A 137 0.75 -8.83 -19.40
N PRO A 138 0.02 -9.21 -20.46
CA PRO A 138 -0.08 -10.60 -20.89
C PRO A 138 1.28 -11.21 -21.24
N GLY A 139 1.44 -12.51 -20.96
CA GLY A 139 2.64 -13.26 -21.33
C GLY A 139 3.86 -13.02 -20.45
N ARG A 140 3.71 -12.16 -19.41
CA ARG A 140 4.79 -11.86 -18.48
C ARG A 140 4.56 -12.61 -17.17
N THR A 141 5.62 -13.07 -16.53
CA THR A 141 5.55 -13.71 -15.22
C THR A 141 6.20 -12.82 -14.16
N ALA A 142 5.87 -13.06 -12.90
CA ALA A 142 6.46 -12.31 -11.80
C ALA A 142 7.98 -12.40 -11.79
N ARG A 143 8.55 -13.54 -12.22
CA ARG A 143 9.99 -13.74 -12.27
C ARG A 143 10.67 -12.79 -13.26
N GLU A 144 10.03 -12.50 -14.37
CA GLU A 144 10.57 -11.61 -15.40
C GLU A 144 10.61 -10.16 -14.95
N ASN A 145 9.90 -9.85 -13.88
CA ASN A 145 9.73 -8.50 -13.36
C ASN A 145 10.54 -8.23 -12.09
N SER A 146 11.24 -9.22 -11.59
CA SER A 146 12.00 -9.08 -10.34
C SER A 146 13.43 -8.62 -10.55
#